data_6195ab7bb5c4460307da95684d1b5759
#
_entry.id   6195ab7bb5c4460307da95684d1b5759
#
_cell.length_a   1.000
_cell.length_b   1.000
_cell.length_c   1.000
_cell.angle_alpha   90.00
_cell.angle_beta   90.00
_cell.angle_gamma   90.00
#
_symmetry.space_group_name_H-M   'P 1'
#
loop_
_entity.id
_entity.type
_entity.pdbx_description
1 polymer ?
#
loop_
_entity_poly.entity_id
_entity_poly.type
_entity_poly.pdbx_seq_one_letter_code
_entity_poly.pdbx_strand_id
1 'polypeptide(L)'
;MAHHMITLPSGAPVGFSAAGDPLSQRLVIFCLPTPGAGMFDPDPLVTNTWGVHLVSLERPGYGSTPVGTGGHLIQDRADDLAAFLAASRDAARSSGATVFGPAGIVGWGTGGMVALSLAARHPELVDRVAVFQTAAPQGFTFDPSLQALPPFAMPALGIPADDPLLERPGLRNRLERMLETAAEQGDAGTSQDRLALADRSWARELGAVQADVRLIYADDMSYVDRNDGAWYRRRIPSARVVRVSSGGALALVTEWDRILAHVAPDHGGLSEATREG
;
A
#
# COMPACT_ATOMS: atom_id res chain seq x y z
N MET A 1 -13.07 -10.87 -9.00
CA MET A 1 -13.15 -9.61 -8.23
C MET A 1 -13.59 -8.52 -9.19
N ALA A 2 -14.51 -7.65 -8.79
CA ALA A 2 -14.98 -6.61 -9.69
C ALA A 2 -13.96 -5.47 -9.73
N HIS A 3 -13.48 -5.14 -10.91
CA HIS A 3 -12.80 -3.89 -11.19
C HIS A 3 -13.85 -2.77 -11.18
N HIS A 4 -13.62 -1.78 -10.34
CA HIS A 4 -14.52 -0.63 -10.25
C HIS A 4 -13.79 0.61 -10.77
N MET A 5 -14.55 1.50 -11.43
CA MET A 5 -14.06 2.81 -11.86
C MET A 5 -14.79 3.90 -11.09
N ILE A 6 -14.06 4.90 -10.66
CA ILE A 6 -14.62 6.14 -10.10
C ILE A 6 -14.01 7.33 -10.84
N THR A 7 -14.80 8.39 -10.98
CA THR A 7 -14.28 9.68 -11.44
C THR A 7 -14.01 10.54 -10.22
N LEU A 8 -12.75 10.93 -10.02
CA LEU A 8 -12.36 11.84 -8.95
C LEU A 8 -12.94 13.25 -9.19
N PRO A 9 -13.02 14.09 -8.16
CA PRO A 9 -13.44 15.50 -8.31
C PRO A 9 -12.62 16.30 -9.33
N SER A 10 -11.37 15.90 -9.59
CA SER A 10 -10.52 16.46 -10.66
C SER A 10 -11.00 16.11 -12.07
N GLY A 11 -11.98 15.22 -12.23
CA GLY A 11 -12.40 14.65 -13.50
C GLY A 11 -11.56 13.43 -13.95
N ALA A 12 -10.52 13.05 -13.21
CA ALA A 12 -9.69 11.91 -13.56
C ALA A 12 -10.42 10.58 -13.26
N PRO A 13 -10.50 9.66 -14.23
CA PRO A 13 -10.99 8.30 -13.98
C PRO A 13 -9.90 7.49 -13.27
N VAL A 14 -10.27 6.79 -12.20
CA VAL A 14 -9.36 5.94 -11.42
C VAL A 14 -10.01 4.58 -11.17
N GLY A 15 -9.28 3.52 -11.49
CA GLY A 15 -9.64 2.16 -11.15
C GLY A 15 -9.37 1.88 -9.67
N PHE A 16 -10.21 1.07 -9.07
CA PHE A 16 -9.96 0.55 -7.74
C PHE A 16 -10.49 -0.87 -7.57
N SER A 17 -9.95 -1.56 -6.62
CA SER A 17 -10.37 -2.91 -6.25
C SER A 17 -10.59 -2.98 -4.74
N ALA A 18 -11.52 -3.82 -4.31
CA ALA A 18 -11.87 -3.99 -2.92
C ALA A 18 -11.92 -5.46 -2.49
N ALA A 19 -11.61 -5.72 -1.23
CA ALA A 19 -11.69 -7.00 -0.56
C ALA A 19 -12.16 -6.83 0.90
N GLY A 20 -12.40 -7.94 1.59
CA GLY A 20 -12.90 -7.92 2.96
C GLY A 20 -14.38 -7.55 3.04
N ASP A 21 -14.80 -6.92 4.14
CA ASP A 21 -16.19 -6.59 4.40
C ASP A 21 -16.55 -5.18 3.86
N PRO A 22 -17.38 -5.09 2.81
CA PRO A 22 -17.77 -3.80 2.24
C PRO A 22 -18.68 -2.97 3.17
N LEU A 23 -19.22 -3.56 4.24
CA LEU A 23 -20.05 -2.88 5.23
C LEU A 23 -19.22 -2.42 6.44
N SER A 24 -17.95 -2.73 6.47
CA SER A 24 -17.06 -2.33 7.55
C SER A 24 -16.95 -0.81 7.67
N GLN A 25 -17.00 -0.33 8.90
CA GLN A 25 -16.73 1.08 9.21
C GLN A 25 -15.23 1.40 9.22
N ARG A 26 -14.36 0.39 9.18
CA ARG A 26 -12.92 0.56 9.07
C ARG A 26 -12.45 0.33 7.64
N LEU A 27 -12.16 1.43 6.98
CA LEU A 27 -11.51 1.42 5.68
C LEU A 27 -9.99 1.30 5.86
N VAL A 28 -9.39 0.37 5.14
CA VAL A 28 -7.94 0.21 5.04
C VAL A 28 -7.55 0.39 3.56
N ILE A 29 -6.73 1.40 3.29
CA ILE A 29 -6.17 1.61 1.95
C ILE A 29 -4.86 0.84 1.84
N PHE A 30 -4.70 0.06 0.78
CA PHE A 30 -3.45 -0.63 0.48
C PHE A 30 -2.76 -0.03 -0.74
N CYS A 31 -1.69 0.69 -0.52
CA CYS A 31 -0.81 1.24 -1.55
C CYS A 31 0.17 0.16 -2.01
N LEU A 32 -0.03 -0.34 -3.22
CA LEU A 32 0.73 -1.44 -3.81
C LEU A 32 2.14 -1.01 -4.25
N PRO A 33 3.08 -1.96 -4.39
CA PRO A 33 4.44 -1.70 -4.85
C PRO A 33 4.50 -1.36 -6.34
N THR A 34 5.69 -1.05 -6.84
CA THR A 34 5.98 -0.94 -8.27
C THR A 34 6.79 -2.17 -8.73
N PRO A 35 6.25 -2.99 -9.68
CA PRO A 35 4.90 -2.88 -10.26
C PRO A 35 3.82 -3.43 -9.32
N GLY A 36 2.59 -2.96 -9.49
CA GLY A 36 1.44 -3.51 -8.76
C GLY A 36 0.16 -2.74 -9.03
N ALA A 37 -0.91 -3.46 -9.36
CA ALA A 37 -2.26 -2.92 -9.58
C ALA A 37 -3.34 -3.94 -9.24
N GLY A 38 -4.58 -3.51 -9.27
CA GLY A 38 -5.71 -4.35 -8.88
C GLY A 38 -5.74 -4.61 -7.37
N MET A 39 -6.17 -5.81 -6.99
CA MET A 39 -6.23 -6.21 -5.60
C MET A 39 -5.19 -7.30 -5.30
N PHE A 40 -4.36 -7.01 -4.31
CA PHE A 40 -3.57 -8.00 -3.61
C PHE A 40 -3.98 -8.03 -2.14
N ASP A 41 -4.65 -9.08 -1.71
CA ASP A 41 -4.91 -9.34 -0.29
C ASP A 41 -3.86 -10.35 0.21
N PRO A 42 -2.98 -9.95 1.14
CA PRO A 42 -1.92 -10.83 1.64
C PRO A 42 -2.45 -12.12 2.25
N ASP A 43 -3.52 -12.03 3.04
CA ASP A 43 -4.20 -13.19 3.64
C ASP A 43 -5.70 -12.91 3.81
N PRO A 44 -6.56 -13.40 2.87
CA PRO A 44 -7.99 -13.15 2.90
C PRO A 44 -8.71 -13.69 4.15
N LEU A 45 -8.20 -14.75 4.77
CA LEU A 45 -8.79 -15.28 6.00
C LEU A 45 -8.56 -14.31 7.15
N VAL A 46 -7.35 -13.77 7.25
CA VAL A 46 -7.01 -12.75 8.25
C VAL A 46 -7.81 -11.47 7.97
N THR A 47 -7.85 -10.99 6.73
CA THR A 47 -8.62 -9.81 6.35
C THR A 47 -10.09 -9.94 6.74
N ASN A 48 -10.72 -11.07 6.46
CA ASN A 48 -12.11 -11.34 6.83
C ASN A 48 -12.31 -11.43 8.36
N THR A 49 -11.37 -12.04 9.08
CA THR A 49 -11.42 -12.13 10.55
C THR A 49 -11.35 -10.74 11.20
N TRP A 50 -10.57 -9.83 10.64
CA TRP A 50 -10.49 -8.44 11.09
C TRP A 50 -11.71 -7.61 10.69
N GLY A 51 -12.53 -8.06 9.74
CA GLY A 51 -13.75 -7.38 9.32
C GLY A 51 -13.48 -5.97 8.78
N VAL A 52 -12.38 -5.78 8.08
CA VAL A 52 -12.01 -4.50 7.46
C VAL A 52 -12.47 -4.44 6.01
N HIS A 53 -12.72 -3.23 5.50
CA HIS A 53 -12.87 -2.98 4.06
C HIS A 53 -11.51 -2.59 3.50
N LEU A 54 -10.87 -3.51 2.79
CA LEU A 54 -9.56 -3.32 2.17
C LEU A 54 -9.75 -2.77 0.76
N VAL A 55 -9.15 -1.62 0.43
CA VAL A 55 -9.26 -0.98 -0.88
C VAL A 55 -7.89 -0.63 -1.42
N SER A 56 -7.67 -0.88 -2.70
CA SER A 56 -6.48 -0.48 -3.45
C SER A 56 -6.87 0.35 -4.65
N LEU A 57 -6.28 1.54 -4.81
CA LEU A 57 -6.42 2.38 -6.00
C LEU A 57 -5.29 2.09 -6.98
N GLU A 58 -5.65 2.07 -8.25
CA GLU A 58 -4.68 1.94 -9.34
C GLU A 58 -4.04 3.29 -9.63
N ARG A 59 -2.72 3.28 -9.68
CA ARG A 59 -1.95 4.46 -10.09
C ARG A 59 -2.06 4.66 -11.61
N PRO A 60 -1.85 5.90 -12.13
CA PRO A 60 -1.89 6.18 -13.57
C PRO A 60 -0.99 5.25 -14.39
N GLY A 61 -1.53 4.73 -15.47
CA GLY A 61 -0.87 3.78 -16.36
C GLY A 61 -0.91 2.34 -15.90
N TYR A 62 -1.65 2.02 -14.83
CA TYR A 62 -1.88 0.65 -14.37
C TYR A 62 -3.35 0.27 -14.47
N GLY A 63 -3.59 -1.03 -14.76
CA GLY A 63 -4.94 -1.58 -14.84
C GLY A 63 -5.84 -0.75 -15.75
N SER A 64 -6.98 -0.31 -15.22
CA SER A 64 -7.95 0.52 -15.93
C SER A 64 -7.71 2.03 -15.78
N THR A 65 -6.77 2.47 -14.93
CA THR A 65 -6.44 3.88 -14.75
C THR A 65 -5.56 4.38 -15.88
N PRO A 66 -6.03 5.31 -16.76
CA PRO A 66 -5.24 5.77 -17.87
C PRO A 66 -4.00 6.55 -17.40
N VAL A 67 -3.02 6.68 -18.28
CA VAL A 67 -1.91 7.63 -18.08
C VAL A 67 -2.50 9.02 -18.00
N GLY A 68 -2.38 9.65 -16.84
CA GLY A 68 -2.92 10.99 -16.62
C GLY A 68 -2.11 12.08 -17.33
N THR A 69 -2.77 13.18 -17.62
CA THR A 69 -2.13 14.43 -18.07
C THR A 69 -1.68 15.30 -16.89
N GLY A 70 -1.95 14.83 -15.65
CA GLY A 70 -1.66 15.53 -14.40
C GLY A 70 -0.23 15.34 -13.90
N GLY A 71 0.02 15.75 -12.67
CA GLY A 71 1.32 15.62 -12.01
C GLY A 71 1.82 14.16 -11.92
N HIS A 72 3.13 14.04 -11.84
CA HIS A 72 3.80 12.73 -11.80
C HIS A 72 4.48 12.46 -10.47
N LEU A 73 4.19 13.28 -9.44
CA LEU A 73 4.86 13.22 -8.15
C LEU A 73 4.20 12.19 -7.21
N ILE A 74 4.92 11.78 -6.18
CA ILE A 74 4.37 10.99 -5.08
C ILE A 74 3.20 11.73 -4.40
N GLN A 75 3.32 13.05 -4.27
CA GLN A 75 2.28 13.92 -3.71
C GLN A 75 0.98 13.86 -4.52
N ASP A 76 1.07 13.83 -5.84
CA ASP A 76 -0.12 13.75 -6.71
C ASP A 76 -0.87 12.44 -6.47
N ARG A 77 -0.15 11.32 -6.27
CA ARG A 77 -0.74 10.03 -5.91
C ARG A 77 -1.43 10.06 -4.54
N ALA A 78 -0.82 10.77 -3.59
CA ALA A 78 -1.39 10.98 -2.26
C ALA A 78 -2.67 11.83 -2.33
N ASP A 79 -2.66 12.88 -3.14
CA ASP A 79 -3.83 13.76 -3.34
C ASP A 79 -4.98 13.04 -4.08
N ASP A 80 -4.70 12.14 -5.03
CA ASP A 80 -5.70 11.26 -5.65
C ASP A 80 -6.37 10.33 -4.61
N LEU A 81 -5.60 9.75 -3.70
CA LEU A 81 -6.13 8.94 -2.59
C LEU A 81 -6.97 9.79 -1.64
N ALA A 82 -6.54 11.00 -1.32
CA ALA A 82 -7.30 11.92 -0.48
C ALA A 82 -8.64 12.29 -1.13
N ALA A 83 -8.62 12.59 -2.43
CA ALA A 83 -9.82 12.88 -3.22
C ALA A 83 -10.80 11.68 -3.24
N PHE A 84 -10.28 10.47 -3.39
CA PHE A 84 -11.08 9.23 -3.29
C PHE A 84 -11.73 9.09 -1.91
N LEU A 85 -10.97 9.26 -0.83
CA LEU A 85 -11.48 9.17 0.54
C LEU A 85 -12.56 10.22 0.82
N ALA A 86 -12.34 11.45 0.38
CA ALA A 86 -13.33 12.53 0.52
C ALA A 86 -14.61 12.22 -0.25
N ALA A 87 -14.50 11.84 -1.53
CA ALA A 87 -15.64 11.48 -2.36
C ALA A 87 -16.42 10.29 -1.79
N SER A 88 -15.73 9.28 -1.26
CA SER A 88 -16.36 8.11 -0.63
C SER A 88 -17.13 8.49 0.64
N ARG A 89 -16.60 9.40 1.47
CA ARG A 89 -17.30 9.94 2.66
C ARG A 89 -18.54 10.75 2.26
N ASP A 90 -18.45 11.56 1.22
CA ASP A 90 -19.58 12.35 0.72
C ASP A 90 -20.67 11.48 0.12
N ALA A 91 -20.31 10.43 -0.61
CA ALA A 91 -21.25 9.43 -1.10
C ALA A 91 -21.97 8.69 0.04
N ALA A 92 -21.25 8.30 1.09
CA ALA A 92 -21.85 7.68 2.28
C ALA A 92 -22.84 8.63 2.97
N ARG A 93 -22.47 9.90 3.19
CA ARG A 93 -23.40 10.91 3.74
C ARG A 93 -24.65 11.08 2.90
N SER A 94 -24.49 11.17 1.59
CA SER A 94 -25.60 11.42 0.65
C SER A 94 -26.56 10.23 0.58
N SER A 95 -26.06 9.01 0.74
CA SER A 95 -26.90 7.78 0.75
C SER A 95 -27.49 7.44 2.10
N GLY A 96 -27.16 8.20 3.17
CA GLY A 96 -27.54 7.88 4.55
C GLY A 96 -26.80 6.68 5.13
N ALA A 97 -25.72 6.24 4.49
CA ALA A 97 -24.84 5.19 5.02
C ALA A 97 -23.94 5.73 6.14
N THR A 98 -23.45 4.85 6.97
CA THR A 98 -22.51 5.23 8.02
C THR A 98 -21.20 5.74 7.40
N VAL A 99 -20.80 6.95 7.80
CA VAL A 99 -19.55 7.55 7.35
C VAL A 99 -18.40 6.95 8.14
N PHE A 100 -17.43 6.38 7.46
CA PHE A 100 -16.22 5.88 8.11
C PHE A 100 -15.34 7.03 8.65
N GLY A 101 -14.62 6.75 9.74
CA GLY A 101 -13.64 7.65 10.35
C GLY A 101 -12.36 7.81 9.52
N PRO A 102 -11.26 8.29 10.11
CA PRO A 102 -9.96 8.24 9.47
C PRO A 102 -9.59 6.81 9.05
N ALA A 103 -8.95 6.67 7.89
CA ALA A 103 -8.58 5.37 7.34
C ALA A 103 -7.25 4.87 7.93
N GLY A 104 -7.12 3.55 8.00
CA GLY A 104 -5.82 2.91 8.15
C GLY A 104 -5.15 2.78 6.77
N ILE A 105 -3.84 2.99 6.71
CA ILE A 105 -3.11 2.90 5.45
C ILE A 105 -2.01 1.86 5.56
N VAL A 106 -1.93 0.97 4.57
CA VAL A 106 -0.81 0.05 4.38
C VAL A 106 -0.08 0.41 3.11
N GLY A 107 1.25 0.48 3.16
CA GLY A 107 2.08 0.70 1.99
C GLY A 107 3.17 -0.36 1.85
N TRP A 108 3.30 -0.94 0.66
CA TRP A 108 4.34 -1.92 0.37
C TRP A 108 5.35 -1.35 -0.64
N GLY A 109 6.64 -1.40 -0.30
CA GLY A 109 7.72 -0.88 -1.16
C GLY A 109 7.51 0.59 -1.51
N THR A 110 7.41 0.90 -2.79
CA THR A 110 7.15 2.27 -3.28
C THR A 110 5.79 2.80 -2.86
N GLY A 111 4.80 1.94 -2.69
CA GLY A 111 3.49 2.31 -2.14
C GLY A 111 3.55 2.90 -0.74
N GLY A 112 4.59 2.55 0.04
CA GLY A 112 4.82 3.16 1.34
C GLY A 112 5.19 4.65 1.27
N MET A 113 5.83 5.10 0.20
CA MET A 113 6.09 6.53 0.00
C MET A 113 4.80 7.31 -0.23
N VAL A 114 3.88 6.74 -1.01
CA VAL A 114 2.54 7.32 -1.23
C VAL A 114 1.74 7.35 0.07
N ALA A 115 1.75 6.26 0.84
CA ALA A 115 1.06 6.15 2.14
C ALA A 115 1.56 7.22 3.13
N LEU A 116 2.86 7.42 3.23
CA LEU A 116 3.47 8.43 4.11
C LEU A 116 3.20 9.85 3.63
N SER A 117 3.21 10.08 2.31
CA SER A 117 2.86 11.39 1.73
C SER A 117 1.39 11.73 1.99
N LEU A 118 0.47 10.77 1.85
CA LEU A 118 -0.95 10.96 2.20
C LEU A 118 -1.12 11.34 3.67
N ALA A 119 -0.47 10.63 4.58
CA ALA A 119 -0.55 10.92 6.02
C ALA A 119 0.06 12.28 6.40
N ALA A 120 1.05 12.77 5.66
CA ALA A 120 1.66 14.08 5.88
C ALA A 120 0.78 15.22 5.38
N ARG A 121 0.15 15.05 4.21
CA ARG A 121 -0.61 16.09 3.51
C ARG A 121 -2.06 16.20 3.98
N HIS A 122 -2.65 15.07 4.39
CA HIS A 122 -4.05 14.93 4.76
C HIS A 122 -4.20 14.22 6.11
N PRO A 123 -3.65 14.79 7.21
CA PRO A 123 -3.62 14.13 8.52
C PRO A 123 -5.01 13.86 9.09
N GLU A 124 -6.04 14.60 8.66
CA GLU A 124 -7.44 14.40 9.07
C GLU A 124 -8.10 13.16 8.40
N LEU A 125 -7.49 12.63 7.37
CA LEU A 125 -7.98 11.44 6.65
C LEU A 125 -7.36 10.14 7.14
N VAL A 126 -6.22 10.21 7.87
CA VAL A 126 -5.39 9.05 8.19
C VAL A 126 -4.98 9.07 9.66
N ASP A 127 -5.29 8.02 10.40
CA ASP A 127 -4.91 7.90 11.82
C ASP A 127 -3.79 6.89 12.07
N ARG A 128 -3.65 5.88 11.21
CA ARG A 128 -2.71 4.78 11.36
C ARG A 128 -2.04 4.42 10.04
N VAL A 129 -0.74 4.23 10.04
CA VAL A 129 0.04 3.85 8.85
C VAL A 129 0.97 2.69 9.18
N ALA A 130 0.95 1.66 8.36
CA ALA A 130 1.97 0.61 8.34
C ALA A 130 2.65 0.61 6.97
N VAL A 131 3.97 0.79 6.92
CA VAL A 131 4.72 0.64 5.68
C VAL A 131 5.68 -0.52 5.78
N PHE A 132 5.72 -1.31 4.72
CA PHE A 132 6.50 -2.52 4.63
C PHE A 132 7.55 -2.41 3.53
N GLN A 133 8.83 -2.66 3.87
CA GLN A 133 9.97 -2.65 2.93
C GLN A 133 10.04 -1.38 2.07
N THR A 134 9.85 -0.22 2.68
CA THR A 134 9.92 1.07 1.99
C THR A 134 11.32 1.66 2.13
N ALA A 135 12.06 1.71 1.03
CA ALA A 135 13.39 2.31 0.99
C ALA A 135 13.32 3.83 1.22
N ALA A 136 14.33 4.39 1.86
CA ALA A 136 14.48 5.84 1.94
C ALA A 136 14.76 6.43 0.55
N PRO A 137 14.28 7.65 0.23
CA PRO A 137 14.47 8.24 -1.10
C PRO A 137 15.93 8.35 -1.55
N GLN A 138 16.86 8.42 -0.62
CA GLN A 138 18.29 8.51 -0.90
C GLN A 138 18.91 7.15 -1.27
N GLY A 139 18.37 6.06 -0.75
CA GLY A 139 18.74 4.68 -1.05
C GLY A 139 18.00 4.09 -2.24
N PHE A 140 16.96 4.78 -2.70
CA PHE A 140 16.20 4.30 -3.85
C PHE A 140 17.02 4.52 -5.13
N THR A 141 17.66 3.45 -5.57
CA THR A 141 18.29 3.35 -6.88
C THR A 141 17.52 2.31 -7.68
N PHE A 142 17.18 2.66 -8.93
CA PHE A 142 16.73 1.63 -9.85
C PHE A 142 17.92 0.71 -10.12
N ASP A 143 17.95 -0.44 -9.48
CA ASP A 143 18.99 -1.43 -9.70
C ASP A 143 18.97 -1.86 -11.19
N PRO A 144 20.05 -1.64 -11.95
CA PRO A 144 20.11 -2.06 -13.36
C PRO A 144 19.90 -3.56 -13.54
N SER A 145 20.23 -4.39 -12.54
CA SER A 145 20.02 -5.84 -12.60
C SER A 145 18.52 -6.18 -12.56
N LEU A 146 17.69 -5.39 -11.86
CA LEU A 146 16.23 -5.55 -11.87
C LEU A 146 15.61 -5.12 -13.20
N GLN A 147 16.27 -4.25 -13.97
CA GLN A 147 15.82 -3.86 -15.32
C GLN A 147 15.98 -4.99 -16.35
N ALA A 148 16.87 -5.96 -16.09
CA ALA A 148 17.04 -7.14 -16.92
C ALA A 148 16.00 -8.23 -16.64
N LEU A 149 15.22 -8.12 -15.55
CA LEU A 149 14.16 -9.05 -15.21
C LEU A 149 12.86 -8.71 -15.96
N PRO A 150 12.01 -9.70 -16.22
CA PRO A 150 10.66 -9.41 -16.71
C PRO A 150 9.97 -8.43 -15.78
N PRO A 151 9.51 -7.26 -16.29
CA PRO A 151 9.06 -6.15 -15.43
C PRO A 151 7.82 -6.47 -14.60
N PHE A 152 7.00 -7.45 -15.04
CA PHE A 152 5.78 -7.87 -14.36
C PHE A 152 5.89 -9.33 -13.90
N ALA A 153 6.99 -9.64 -13.23
CA ALA A 153 7.23 -10.94 -12.62
C ALA A 153 7.63 -10.80 -11.15
N MET A 154 7.44 -11.84 -10.36
CA MET A 154 7.75 -11.84 -8.92
C MET A 154 9.17 -11.38 -8.58
N PRO A 155 10.22 -11.72 -9.34
CA PRO A 155 11.56 -11.22 -9.09
C PRO A 155 11.68 -9.69 -9.15
N ALA A 156 10.83 -8.99 -9.93
CA ALA A 156 10.78 -7.52 -9.93
C ALA A 156 10.32 -6.93 -8.59
N LEU A 157 9.64 -7.72 -7.77
CA LEU A 157 9.25 -7.38 -6.40
C LEU A 157 10.25 -7.89 -5.34
N GLY A 158 11.37 -8.48 -5.78
CA GLY A 158 12.34 -9.13 -4.90
C GLY A 158 11.85 -10.46 -4.33
N ILE A 159 10.88 -11.12 -4.98
CA ILE A 159 10.36 -12.43 -4.58
C ILE A 159 11.04 -13.50 -5.43
N PRO A 160 11.86 -14.39 -4.84
CA PRO A 160 12.42 -15.54 -5.55
C PRO A 160 11.31 -16.46 -6.08
N ALA A 161 11.51 -17.07 -7.23
CA ALA A 161 10.52 -17.97 -7.84
C ALA A 161 10.26 -19.23 -6.99
N ASP A 162 11.23 -19.62 -6.17
CA ASP A 162 11.22 -20.75 -5.25
C ASP A 162 10.99 -20.34 -3.78
N ASP A 163 10.50 -19.12 -3.53
CA ASP A 163 10.19 -18.67 -2.17
C ASP A 163 9.15 -19.61 -1.52
N PRO A 164 9.45 -20.21 -0.36
CA PRO A 164 8.57 -21.20 0.28
C PRO A 164 7.21 -20.64 0.68
N LEU A 165 7.08 -19.34 0.90
CA LEU A 165 5.80 -18.71 1.20
C LEU A 165 4.83 -18.76 0.01
N LEU A 166 5.32 -18.89 -1.22
CA LEU A 166 4.48 -19.04 -2.42
C LEU A 166 3.65 -20.34 -2.42
N GLU A 167 4.01 -21.31 -1.58
CA GLU A 167 3.23 -22.55 -1.39
C GLU A 167 1.97 -22.34 -0.50
N ARG A 168 1.84 -21.18 0.14
CA ARG A 168 0.61 -20.85 0.87
C ARG A 168 -0.59 -20.82 -0.09
N PRO A 169 -1.76 -21.39 0.30
CA PRO A 169 -2.91 -21.51 -0.58
C PRO A 169 -3.31 -20.18 -1.25
N GLY A 170 -3.26 -20.18 -2.57
CA GLY A 170 -3.68 -19.06 -3.42
C GLY A 170 -2.78 -17.82 -3.40
N LEU A 171 -1.68 -17.78 -2.64
CA LEU A 171 -0.79 -16.61 -2.57
C LEU A 171 -0.14 -16.34 -3.94
N ARG A 172 0.45 -17.35 -4.57
CA ARG A 172 1.04 -17.24 -5.91
C ARG A 172 0.04 -16.65 -6.91
N ASN A 173 -1.16 -17.19 -6.98
CA ASN A 173 -2.19 -16.73 -7.90
C ASN A 173 -2.63 -15.28 -7.63
N ARG A 174 -2.63 -14.83 -6.37
CA ARG A 174 -2.96 -13.44 -6.02
C ARG A 174 -1.87 -12.48 -6.48
N LEU A 175 -0.60 -12.86 -6.32
CA LEU A 175 0.55 -12.08 -6.80
C LEU A 175 0.59 -12.01 -8.32
N GLU A 176 0.38 -13.14 -8.99
CA GLU A 176 0.32 -13.20 -10.46
C GLU A 176 -0.77 -12.28 -11.00
N ARG A 177 -1.98 -12.33 -10.46
CA ARG A 177 -3.06 -11.41 -10.87
C ARG A 177 -2.72 -9.95 -10.65
N MET A 178 -2.10 -9.60 -9.52
CA MET A 178 -1.66 -8.23 -9.27
C MET A 178 -0.68 -7.75 -10.34
N LEU A 179 0.25 -8.62 -10.75
CA LEU A 179 1.25 -8.33 -11.77
C LEU A 179 0.62 -8.31 -13.18
N GLU A 180 -0.30 -9.23 -13.48
CA GLU A 180 -1.06 -9.25 -14.74
C GLU A 180 -1.87 -7.96 -14.91
N THR A 181 -2.61 -7.54 -13.87
CA THR A 181 -3.33 -6.26 -13.90
C THR A 181 -2.37 -5.08 -14.08
N ALA A 182 -1.21 -5.12 -13.44
CA ALA A 182 -0.20 -4.09 -13.63
C ALA A 182 0.35 -4.02 -15.07
N ALA A 183 0.33 -5.14 -15.78
CA ALA A 183 0.82 -5.26 -17.16
C ALA A 183 -0.21 -4.84 -18.24
N GLU A 184 -1.48 -4.59 -17.89
CA GLU A 184 -2.56 -4.33 -18.87
C GLU A 184 -2.27 -3.16 -19.82
N GLN A 185 -1.54 -2.14 -19.36
CA GLN A 185 -1.12 -0.99 -20.16
C GLN A 185 0.39 -1.03 -20.53
N GLY A 186 0.99 -2.22 -20.55
CA GLY A 186 2.41 -2.39 -20.81
C GLY A 186 3.26 -1.70 -19.74
N ASP A 187 4.28 -0.97 -20.14
CA ASP A 187 5.22 -0.28 -19.25
C ASP A 187 4.78 1.13 -18.82
N ALA A 188 3.58 1.56 -19.21
CA ALA A 188 3.08 2.91 -18.94
C ALA A 188 3.09 3.22 -17.44
N GLY A 189 2.56 2.34 -16.58
CA GLY A 189 2.52 2.51 -15.14
C GLY A 189 3.92 2.56 -14.50
N THR A 190 4.80 1.64 -14.87
CA THR A 190 6.19 1.62 -14.36
C THR A 190 6.97 2.85 -14.79
N SER A 191 6.72 3.37 -15.99
CA SER A 191 7.33 4.62 -16.47
C SER A 191 6.85 5.83 -15.67
N GLN A 192 5.55 5.91 -15.37
CA GLN A 192 4.99 6.95 -14.50
C GLN A 192 5.57 6.87 -13.07
N ASP A 193 5.68 5.68 -12.51
CA ASP A 193 6.26 5.50 -11.18
C ASP A 193 7.74 5.88 -11.14
N ARG A 194 8.53 5.60 -12.20
CA ARG A 194 9.93 6.06 -12.29
C ARG A 194 10.05 7.58 -12.25
N LEU A 195 9.15 8.28 -12.93
CA LEU A 195 9.13 9.75 -12.89
C LEU A 195 8.79 10.26 -11.48
N ALA A 196 7.77 9.66 -10.84
CA ALA A 196 7.38 10.00 -9.47
C ALA A 196 8.51 9.78 -8.46
N LEU A 197 9.23 8.67 -8.57
CA LEU A 197 10.30 8.28 -7.67
C LEU A 197 11.60 9.09 -7.89
N ALA A 198 11.77 9.72 -9.05
CA ALA A 198 12.89 10.62 -9.32
C ALA A 198 12.82 11.91 -8.51
N ASP A 199 11.61 12.39 -8.20
CA ASP A 199 11.39 13.53 -7.32
C ASP A 199 11.39 13.11 -5.86
N ARG A 200 12.13 13.85 -5.04
CA ARG A 200 12.28 13.58 -3.60
C ARG A 200 11.64 14.65 -2.73
N SER A 201 10.91 15.59 -3.33
CA SER A 201 10.33 16.74 -2.63
C SER A 201 9.31 16.34 -1.57
N TRP A 202 8.56 15.27 -1.80
CA TRP A 202 7.57 14.72 -0.87
C TRP A 202 8.16 14.38 0.53
N ALA A 203 9.43 14.02 0.58
CA ALA A 203 10.09 13.67 1.83
C ALA A 203 10.28 14.87 2.78
N ARG A 204 10.13 16.10 2.30
CA ARG A 204 10.20 17.31 3.13
C ARG A 204 8.96 17.48 3.99
N GLU A 205 7.84 16.87 3.60
CA GLU A 205 6.55 16.96 4.27
C GLU A 205 6.40 15.96 5.41
N LEU A 206 7.30 14.97 5.54
CA LEU A 206 7.19 13.87 6.50
C LEU A 206 7.08 14.31 7.98
N GLY A 207 7.59 15.49 8.32
CA GLY A 207 7.46 16.05 9.66
C GLY A 207 6.02 16.44 10.03
N ALA A 208 5.11 16.54 9.05
CA ALA A 208 3.71 16.86 9.26
C ALA A 208 2.84 15.62 9.57
N VAL A 209 3.39 14.41 9.48
CA VAL A 209 2.67 13.16 9.79
C VAL A 209 2.23 13.15 11.26
N GLN A 210 0.92 13.07 11.49
CA GLN A 210 0.30 12.97 12.82
C GLN A 210 -0.13 11.53 13.16
N ALA A 211 -0.33 10.69 12.13
CA ALA A 211 -0.70 9.29 12.30
C ALA A 211 0.34 8.50 13.11
N ASP A 212 -0.08 7.46 13.83
CA ASP A 212 0.85 6.49 14.42
C ASP A 212 1.41 5.61 13.29
N VAL A 213 2.74 5.57 13.13
CA VAL A 213 3.41 4.94 12.00
C VAL A 213 4.23 3.73 12.45
N ARG A 214 4.01 2.59 11.79
CA ARG A 214 4.90 1.42 11.87
C ARG A 214 5.68 1.26 10.57
N LEU A 215 7.00 1.19 10.71
CA LEU A 215 7.95 0.95 9.62
C LEU A 215 8.47 -0.48 9.77
N ILE A 216 8.06 -1.38 8.89
CA ILE A 216 8.30 -2.82 9.03
C ILE A 216 9.33 -3.26 7.98
N TYR A 217 10.40 -3.90 8.43
CA TYR A 217 11.51 -4.36 7.58
C TYR A 217 11.89 -5.80 7.90
N ALA A 218 12.04 -6.64 6.88
CA ALA A 218 12.64 -7.97 7.00
C ALA A 218 14.17 -7.84 6.89
N ASP A 219 14.88 -8.56 7.74
CA ASP A 219 16.36 -8.48 7.81
C ASP A 219 17.06 -9.17 6.62
N ASP A 220 16.37 -10.06 5.94
CA ASP A 220 16.84 -10.82 4.78
C ASP A 220 16.52 -10.15 3.42
N MET A 221 16.05 -8.89 3.43
CA MET A 221 15.74 -8.16 2.22
C MET A 221 16.95 -7.42 1.66
N SER A 222 17.28 -7.64 0.38
CA SER A 222 18.52 -7.14 -0.23
C SER A 222 18.46 -5.71 -0.76
N TYR A 223 17.27 -5.22 -1.18
CA TYR A 223 17.16 -3.90 -1.80
C TYR A 223 16.69 -2.78 -0.84
N VAL A 224 16.54 -3.09 0.44
CA VAL A 224 16.20 -2.11 1.48
C VAL A 224 17.33 -2.09 2.49
N ASP A 225 17.92 -0.91 2.71
CA ASP A 225 19.02 -0.74 3.63
C ASP A 225 18.56 -0.77 5.10
N ARG A 226 19.39 -1.31 5.97
CA ARG A 226 19.12 -1.34 7.42
C ARG A 226 18.89 0.05 8.02
N ASN A 227 19.41 1.09 7.38
CA ASN A 227 19.27 2.48 7.80
C ASN A 227 18.01 3.16 7.31
N ASP A 228 17.25 2.57 6.38
CA ASP A 228 16.06 3.19 5.81
C ASP A 228 15.01 3.49 6.89
N GLY A 229 14.73 2.54 7.76
CA GLY A 229 13.82 2.75 8.89
C GLY A 229 14.29 3.86 9.83
N ALA A 230 15.60 3.94 10.11
CA ALA A 230 16.18 5.01 10.91
C ALA A 230 16.08 6.38 10.21
N TRP A 231 16.20 6.40 8.88
CA TRP A 231 16.03 7.62 8.09
C TRP A 231 14.62 8.19 8.22
N TYR A 232 13.58 7.36 8.11
CA TYR A 232 12.18 7.74 8.29
C TYR A 232 11.90 8.15 9.74
N ARG A 233 12.34 7.37 10.72
CA ARG A 233 12.14 7.66 12.15
C ARG A 233 12.69 9.02 12.57
N ARG A 234 13.77 9.50 11.94
CA ARG A 234 14.30 10.84 12.23
C ARG A 234 13.42 11.97 11.69
N ARG A 235 12.50 11.69 10.79
CA ARG A 235 11.64 12.68 10.13
C ARG A 235 10.18 12.59 10.54
N ILE A 236 9.74 11.43 11.01
CA ILE A 236 8.37 11.18 11.45
C ILE A 236 8.41 10.91 12.95
N PRO A 237 8.00 11.86 13.79
CA PRO A 237 8.10 11.74 15.26
C PRO A 237 7.36 10.53 15.84
N SER A 238 6.22 10.16 15.26
CA SER A 238 5.39 9.03 15.67
C SER A 238 5.91 7.66 15.20
N ALA A 239 6.91 7.63 14.30
CA ALA A 239 7.32 6.39 13.65
C ALA A 239 8.08 5.44 14.57
N ARG A 240 7.70 4.16 14.52
CA ARG A 240 8.40 3.05 15.20
C ARG A 240 8.87 2.04 14.15
N VAL A 241 10.15 1.66 14.25
CA VAL A 241 10.74 0.64 13.38
C VAL A 241 10.53 -0.73 14.01
N VAL A 242 9.96 -1.63 13.23
CA VAL A 242 9.78 -3.05 13.57
C VAL A 242 10.66 -3.88 12.64
N ARG A 243 11.44 -4.80 13.19
CA ARG A 243 12.26 -5.75 12.43
C ARG A 243 11.65 -7.14 12.51
N VAL A 244 11.58 -7.81 11.36
CA VAL A 244 11.22 -9.22 11.26
C VAL A 244 12.41 -10.00 10.71
N SER A 245 12.66 -11.18 11.26
CA SER A 245 13.91 -11.89 11.03
C SER A 245 14.03 -12.50 9.64
N SER A 246 12.90 -12.75 8.96
CA SER A 246 12.90 -13.47 7.69
C SER A 246 11.58 -13.25 6.91
N GLY A 247 11.57 -13.73 5.67
CA GLY A 247 10.41 -13.70 4.77
C GLY A 247 10.54 -12.70 3.63
N GLY A 248 11.65 -11.96 3.57
CA GLY A 248 11.95 -11.07 2.44
C GLY A 248 10.80 -10.14 2.08
N ALA A 249 10.50 -10.06 0.79
CA ALA A 249 9.37 -9.29 0.28
C ALA A 249 8.01 -9.84 0.72
N LEU A 250 7.92 -11.14 1.05
CA LEU A 250 6.68 -11.81 1.47
C LEU A 250 6.46 -11.83 2.98
N ALA A 251 7.36 -11.28 3.80
CA ALA A 251 7.13 -11.13 5.23
C ALA A 251 5.86 -10.29 5.53
N LEU A 252 5.41 -9.47 4.59
CA LEU A 252 4.10 -8.83 4.63
C LEU A 252 2.95 -9.81 4.88
N VAL A 253 3.02 -11.01 4.29
CA VAL A 253 1.98 -12.04 4.40
C VAL A 253 1.98 -12.67 5.80
N THR A 254 3.15 -12.89 6.38
CA THR A 254 3.29 -13.47 7.73
C THR A 254 2.99 -12.46 8.83
N GLU A 255 3.18 -11.18 8.56
CA GLU A 255 2.91 -10.08 9.50
C GLU A 255 1.51 -9.45 9.31
N TRP A 256 0.69 -9.98 8.39
CA TRP A 256 -0.58 -9.35 8.01
C TRP A 256 -1.53 -9.12 9.18
N ASP A 257 -1.66 -10.10 10.08
CA ASP A 257 -2.46 -9.97 11.30
C ASP A 257 -1.96 -8.80 12.19
N ARG A 258 -0.65 -8.68 12.40
CA ARG A 258 -0.05 -7.59 13.18
C ARG A 258 -0.17 -6.23 12.49
N ILE A 259 -0.13 -6.23 11.15
CA ILE A 259 -0.36 -5.01 10.35
C ILE A 259 -1.80 -4.56 10.54
N LEU A 260 -2.77 -5.45 10.39
CA LEU A 260 -4.19 -5.12 10.62
C LEU A 260 -4.47 -4.74 12.06
N ALA A 261 -3.85 -5.40 13.04
CA ALA A 261 -3.93 -5.00 14.45
C ALA A 261 -3.47 -3.56 14.70
N HIS A 262 -2.55 -3.06 13.89
CA HIS A 262 -2.11 -1.67 13.97
C HIS A 262 -3.04 -0.71 13.22
N VAL A 263 -3.37 -1.01 11.95
CA VAL A 263 -4.14 -0.08 11.12
C VAL A 263 -5.65 -0.15 11.38
N ALA A 264 -6.12 -1.17 12.09
CA ALA A 264 -7.53 -1.37 12.46
C ALA A 264 -7.67 -1.88 13.91
N PRO A 265 -7.17 -1.16 14.94
CA PRO A 265 -7.00 -1.69 16.29
C PRO A 265 -8.31 -2.09 16.97
N ASP A 266 -9.42 -1.44 16.61
CA ASP A 266 -10.73 -1.66 17.24
C ASP A 266 -11.66 -2.56 16.40
N HIS A 267 -11.12 -3.22 15.36
CA HIS A 267 -11.89 -4.01 14.41
C HIS A 267 -11.38 -5.44 14.40
N GLY A 268 -12.29 -6.38 14.66
CA GLY A 268 -12.06 -7.82 14.53
C GLY A 268 -10.88 -8.34 15.36
N GLY A 269 -10.27 -9.36 14.80
CA GLY A 269 -9.20 -10.10 15.46
C GLY A 269 -9.74 -11.13 16.46
N LEU A 270 -8.89 -12.05 16.83
CA LEU A 270 -9.17 -12.94 17.97
C LEU A 270 -9.09 -12.08 19.23
N SER A 271 -10.18 -12.01 20.00
CA SER A 271 -10.17 -11.31 21.29
C SER A 271 -9.03 -11.85 22.15
N GLU A 272 -8.40 -10.99 22.98
CA GLU A 272 -7.32 -11.41 23.89
C GLU A 272 -7.69 -12.63 24.72
N ALA A 273 -8.99 -12.80 25.04
CA ALA A 273 -9.52 -13.98 25.74
C ALA A 273 -9.28 -15.32 25.04
N THR A 274 -9.03 -15.33 23.74
CA THR A 274 -8.74 -16.55 22.96
C THR A 274 -7.23 -16.84 22.85
N ARG A 275 -6.38 -15.90 23.28
CA ARG A 275 -4.91 -16.05 23.27
C ARG A 275 -4.32 -16.64 24.56
N GLU A 276 -5.12 -16.73 25.62
CA GLU A 276 -4.72 -17.28 26.93
C GLU A 276 -5.23 -18.72 27.19
N GLY A 277 -5.69 -19.41 26.14
CA GLY A 277 -6.15 -20.78 26.21
C GLY A 277 -5.17 -21.82 25.66
#